data_e85f8f83d9bbe4299f814f01bb0a39b7
#
_entry.id   e85f8f83d9bbe4299f814f01bb0a39b7
#
_cell.length_a   1.000
_cell.length_b   1.000
_cell.length_c   1.000
_cell.angle_alpha   90.00
_cell.angle_beta   90.00
_cell.angle_gamma   90.00
#
_symmetry.space_group_name_H-M   'P 1'
#
loop_
_entity.id
_entity.type
_entity.pdbx_description
1 polymer ?
#
loop_
_entity_poly.entity_id
_entity_poly.type
_entity_poly.pdbx_seq_one_letter_code
_entity_poly.pdbx_strand_id
1 'polypeptide(L)'
;MNKKVKGISFIVLGMFLTYLLVNRRGIEASNNSEGNFLFLFLNFFTLIAGKMGWIIIGLIFVAGLAYLIKKEVKISRKKELTGAICLLAISLLFIREDIVTPLPDSFTDAGRIILELGFGRESGGIVGSLVAMPLYKIIATTVMGIFLWAVVGLSIVYLLSTPLEYIYEWIKGVRQYYRSDEYKEKATLLKAKKMSEKLKRTDYKKYQKEEMKKRIIESRNQKLSFELAKKPKDSFLDKTEVYSDEE
;
A
#
# COMPACT_ATOMS: atom_id res chain seq x y z
N MET A 1 -1.79 9.42 26.58
CA MET A 1 -0.87 9.37 25.43
C MET A 1 -1.66 9.58 24.14
N ASN A 2 -1.24 10.50 23.28
CA ASN A 2 -1.95 10.82 22.04
C ASN A 2 -2.00 9.58 21.12
N LYS A 3 -3.16 9.28 20.51
CA LYS A 3 -3.38 8.08 19.69
C LYS A 3 -2.42 8.01 18.50
N LYS A 4 -2.12 9.16 17.88
CA LYS A 4 -1.13 9.23 16.80
C LYS A 4 0.27 8.82 17.28
N VAL A 5 0.64 9.21 18.51
CA VAL A 5 1.92 8.81 19.11
C VAL A 5 1.96 7.30 19.32
N LYS A 6 0.86 6.66 19.78
CA LYS A 6 0.78 5.19 19.88
C LYS A 6 0.98 4.52 18.51
N GLY A 7 0.30 5.00 17.47
CA GLY A 7 0.44 4.44 16.12
C GLY A 7 1.88 4.54 15.60
N ILE A 8 2.51 5.70 15.76
CA ILE A 8 3.92 5.90 15.38
C ILE A 8 4.85 5.00 16.19
N SER A 9 4.62 4.86 17.51
CA SER A 9 5.45 3.99 18.36
C SER A 9 5.38 2.52 17.91
N PHE A 10 4.20 2.02 17.52
CA PHE A 10 4.07 0.66 16.97
C PHE A 10 4.81 0.49 15.65
N ILE A 11 4.73 1.46 14.75
CA ILE A 11 5.46 1.40 13.48
C ILE A 11 6.97 1.43 13.71
N VAL A 12 7.47 2.31 14.58
CA VAL A 12 8.89 2.37 14.93
C VAL A 12 9.35 1.06 15.56
N LEU A 13 8.56 0.50 16.49
CA LEU A 13 8.85 -0.81 17.08
C LEU A 13 8.90 -1.92 16.03
N GLY A 14 7.92 -1.94 15.11
CA GLY A 14 7.89 -2.90 14.00
C GLY A 14 9.12 -2.78 13.09
N MET A 15 9.53 -1.56 12.73
CA MET A 15 10.75 -1.31 11.95
C MET A 15 12.01 -1.80 12.70
N PHE A 16 12.10 -1.51 13.99
CA PHE A 16 13.21 -1.95 14.82
C PHE A 16 13.31 -3.48 14.87
N LEU A 17 12.20 -4.18 15.13
CA LEU A 17 12.16 -5.64 15.14
C LEU A 17 12.49 -6.24 13.77
N THR A 18 11.99 -5.63 12.68
CA THR A 18 12.32 -6.04 11.31
C THR A 18 13.81 -5.91 11.06
N TYR A 19 14.41 -4.77 11.43
CA TYR A 19 15.85 -4.54 11.32
C TYR A 19 16.66 -5.62 12.06
N LEU A 20 16.26 -5.95 13.29
CA LEU A 20 16.93 -6.99 14.06
C LEU A 20 16.85 -8.37 13.42
N LEU A 21 15.67 -8.77 12.89
CA LEU A 21 15.51 -10.08 12.25
C LEU A 21 16.24 -10.17 10.91
N VAL A 22 16.22 -9.12 10.10
CA VAL A 22 16.91 -9.08 8.80
C VAL A 22 18.43 -9.12 8.99
N ASN A 23 18.95 -8.36 9.96
CA ASN A 23 20.38 -8.28 10.23
C ASN A 23 20.87 -9.32 11.24
N ARG A 24 20.06 -10.34 11.56
CA ARG A 24 20.38 -11.37 12.56
C ARG A 24 21.77 -11.96 12.35
N ARG A 25 22.11 -12.41 11.14
CA ARG A 25 23.42 -13.03 10.83
C ARG A 25 24.58 -12.06 11.07
N GLY A 26 24.41 -10.78 10.72
CA GLY A 26 25.43 -9.76 10.97
C GLY A 26 25.60 -9.46 12.46
N ILE A 27 24.50 -9.43 13.22
CA ILE A 27 24.53 -9.22 14.67
C ILE A 27 25.18 -10.42 15.38
N GLU A 28 24.86 -11.65 14.95
CA GLU A 28 25.48 -12.88 15.49
C GLU A 28 26.98 -12.95 15.15
N ALA A 29 27.39 -12.55 13.94
CA ALA A 29 28.79 -12.56 13.53
C ALA A 29 29.63 -11.45 14.19
N SER A 30 29.02 -10.30 14.43
CA SER A 30 29.68 -9.13 15.07
C SER A 30 29.92 -9.30 16.59
N ASN A 31 29.25 -10.27 17.23
CA ASN A 31 29.19 -10.38 18.68
C ASN A 31 29.98 -11.56 19.22
N ASN A 32 31.31 -11.56 18.99
CA ASN A 32 32.22 -12.33 19.83
C ASN A 32 32.42 -11.71 21.22
N SER A 33 31.74 -10.62 21.58
CA SER A 33 31.78 -9.98 22.89
C SER A 33 30.47 -10.16 23.62
N GLU A 34 30.52 -10.95 24.68
CA GLU A 34 29.49 -11.13 25.68
C GLU A 34 29.00 -9.77 26.19
N GLY A 35 27.74 -9.41 25.96
CA GLY A 35 27.11 -8.25 26.59
C GLY A 35 26.40 -7.25 25.69
N ASN A 36 26.23 -7.51 24.39
CA ASN A 36 25.47 -6.59 23.54
C ASN A 36 23.97 -6.78 23.78
N PHE A 37 23.31 -5.74 24.31
CA PHE A 37 21.88 -5.72 24.61
C PHE A 37 21.02 -6.11 23.38
N LEU A 38 21.39 -5.67 22.18
CA LEU A 38 20.69 -6.00 20.94
C LEU A 38 20.73 -7.50 20.64
N PHE A 39 21.86 -8.14 20.87
CA PHE A 39 22.01 -9.59 20.72
C PHE A 39 21.16 -10.36 21.73
N LEU A 40 21.20 -9.97 23.00
CA LEU A 40 20.37 -10.58 24.04
C LEU A 40 18.87 -10.43 23.73
N PHE A 41 18.47 -9.22 23.33
CA PHE A 41 17.07 -8.95 22.97
C PHE A 41 16.63 -9.76 21.74
N LEU A 42 17.46 -9.81 20.70
CA LEU A 42 17.18 -10.61 19.49
C LEU A 42 17.08 -12.10 19.84
N ASN A 43 17.99 -12.62 20.64
CA ASN A 43 17.99 -14.01 21.06
C ASN A 43 16.74 -14.34 21.88
N PHE A 44 16.38 -13.50 22.83
CA PHE A 44 15.18 -13.65 23.63
C PHE A 44 13.91 -13.61 22.76
N PHE A 45 13.82 -12.65 21.85
CA PHE A 45 12.69 -12.52 20.93
C PHE A 45 12.56 -13.74 20.02
N THR A 46 13.64 -14.17 19.38
CA THR A 46 13.64 -15.32 18.47
C THR A 46 13.41 -16.65 19.22
N LEU A 47 13.89 -16.76 20.46
CA LEU A 47 13.63 -17.93 21.31
C LEU A 47 12.14 -18.07 21.64
N ILE A 48 11.49 -16.97 21.98
CA ILE A 48 10.05 -16.99 22.32
C ILE A 48 9.19 -17.17 21.08
N ALA A 49 9.46 -16.38 20.04
CA ALA A 49 8.59 -16.27 18.88
C ALA A 49 8.95 -17.23 17.74
N GLY A 50 10.20 -17.66 17.60
CA GLY A 50 10.65 -18.48 16.48
C GLY A 50 10.30 -17.88 15.13
N LYS A 51 9.84 -18.71 14.18
CA LYS A 51 9.30 -18.28 12.87
C LYS A 51 8.10 -17.34 12.99
N MET A 52 7.36 -17.40 14.12
CA MET A 52 6.24 -16.50 14.41
C MET A 52 6.65 -15.03 14.52
N GLY A 53 7.93 -14.74 14.74
CA GLY A 53 8.43 -13.37 14.87
C GLY A 53 8.02 -12.48 13.69
N TRP A 54 8.03 -12.99 12.47
CA TRP A 54 7.59 -12.25 11.28
C TRP A 54 6.09 -11.93 11.29
N ILE A 55 5.27 -12.86 11.76
CA ILE A 55 3.81 -12.65 11.86
C ILE A 55 3.53 -11.61 12.94
N ILE A 56 4.21 -11.70 14.08
CA ILE A 56 4.06 -10.72 15.17
C ILE A 56 4.44 -9.32 14.69
N ILE A 57 5.54 -9.17 13.95
CA ILE A 57 5.95 -7.89 13.37
C ILE A 57 4.88 -7.37 12.40
N GLY A 58 4.36 -8.23 11.53
CA GLY A 58 3.28 -7.85 10.62
C GLY A 58 2.05 -7.33 11.37
N LEU A 59 1.65 -7.99 12.46
CA LEU A 59 0.54 -7.55 13.31
C LEU A 59 0.83 -6.22 14.01
N ILE A 60 2.06 -5.98 14.46
CA ILE A 60 2.49 -4.69 15.03
C ILE A 60 2.34 -3.57 14.01
N PHE A 61 2.75 -3.78 12.74
CA PHE A 61 2.57 -2.79 11.68
C PHE A 61 1.08 -2.53 11.39
N VAL A 62 0.27 -3.58 11.27
CA VAL A 62 -1.18 -3.45 11.06
C VAL A 62 -1.84 -2.68 12.20
N ALA A 63 -1.47 -2.99 13.45
CA ALA A 63 -1.94 -2.26 14.62
C ALA A 63 -1.52 -0.78 14.58
N GLY A 64 -0.25 -0.51 14.26
CA GLY A 64 0.27 0.86 14.11
C GLY A 64 -0.50 1.67 13.08
N LEU A 65 -0.72 1.11 11.88
CA LEU A 65 -1.53 1.73 10.83
C LEU A 65 -2.99 1.95 11.26
N ALA A 66 -3.59 0.95 11.93
CA ALA A 66 -4.96 1.08 12.43
C ALA A 66 -5.11 2.23 13.44
N TYR A 67 -4.14 2.43 14.34
CA TYR A 67 -4.13 3.58 15.26
C TYR A 67 -3.92 4.92 14.54
N LEU A 68 -3.21 4.96 13.41
CA LEU A 68 -3.05 6.18 12.64
C LEU A 68 -4.31 6.57 11.86
N ILE A 69 -5.00 5.58 11.29
CA ILE A 69 -6.17 5.80 10.41
C ILE A 69 -7.44 6.00 11.23
N LYS A 70 -7.64 5.24 12.30
CA LYS A 70 -8.87 5.26 13.10
C LYS A 70 -8.72 6.07 14.38
N LYS A 71 -9.78 6.85 14.69
CA LYS A 71 -9.86 7.57 15.97
C LYS A 71 -9.94 6.64 17.20
N GLU A 72 -10.54 5.46 17.05
CA GLU A 72 -10.66 4.47 18.13
C GLU A 72 -10.56 3.04 17.60
N VAL A 73 -9.56 2.30 18.08
CA VAL A 73 -9.45 0.85 17.87
C VAL A 73 -9.92 0.19 19.15
N LYS A 74 -11.22 -0.09 19.25
CA LYS A 74 -11.77 -0.91 20.35
C LYS A 74 -11.78 -2.37 19.89
N ILE A 75 -10.81 -3.14 20.37
CA ILE A 75 -10.78 -4.58 20.15
C ILE A 75 -11.49 -5.20 21.36
N SER A 76 -12.47 -6.06 21.11
CA SER A 76 -13.14 -6.78 22.22
C SER A 76 -12.20 -7.83 22.78
N ARG A 77 -12.30 -8.10 24.09
CA ARG A 77 -11.51 -9.17 24.76
C ARG A 77 -11.64 -10.53 24.07
N LYS A 78 -12.82 -10.84 23.51
CA LYS A 78 -13.03 -12.08 22.74
C LYS A 78 -12.14 -12.15 21.49
N LYS A 79 -11.97 -11.03 20.77
CA LYS A 79 -11.09 -10.98 19.60
C LYS A 79 -9.60 -11.03 19.96
N GLU A 80 -9.21 -10.42 21.08
CA GLU A 80 -7.84 -10.55 21.60
C GLU A 80 -7.52 -11.99 21.91
N LEU A 81 -8.43 -12.69 22.62
CA LEU A 81 -8.28 -14.10 22.96
C LEU A 81 -8.23 -14.97 21.68
N THR A 82 -9.13 -14.73 20.72
CA THR A 82 -9.12 -15.46 19.46
C THR A 82 -7.82 -15.23 18.68
N GLY A 83 -7.29 -14.00 18.69
CA GLY A 83 -5.99 -13.69 18.09
C GLY A 83 -4.85 -14.45 18.76
N ALA A 84 -4.84 -14.53 20.08
CA ALA A 84 -3.85 -15.30 20.82
C ALA A 84 -3.94 -16.80 20.52
N ILE A 85 -5.15 -17.37 20.47
CA ILE A 85 -5.38 -18.78 20.10
C ILE A 85 -4.91 -19.02 18.65
N CYS A 86 -5.19 -18.12 17.72
CA CYS A 86 -4.74 -18.21 16.33
C CYS A 86 -3.21 -18.24 16.23
N LEU A 87 -2.53 -17.32 16.92
CA LEU A 87 -1.07 -17.27 16.94
C LEU A 87 -0.48 -18.56 17.55
N LEU A 88 -1.06 -19.05 18.64
CA LEU A 88 -0.63 -20.30 19.25
C LEU A 88 -0.83 -21.49 18.31
N ALA A 89 -1.95 -21.58 17.61
CA ALA A 89 -2.21 -22.63 16.64
C ALA A 89 -1.22 -22.59 15.46
N ILE A 90 -0.86 -21.40 14.97
CA ILE A 90 0.16 -21.25 13.93
C ILE A 90 1.54 -21.67 14.44
N SER A 91 1.89 -21.30 15.68
CA SER A 91 3.14 -21.74 16.33
C SER A 91 3.23 -23.27 16.40
N LEU A 92 2.13 -23.94 16.76
CA LEU A 92 2.04 -25.40 16.80
C LEU A 92 2.17 -26.02 15.40
N LEU A 93 1.61 -25.38 14.37
CA LEU A 93 1.78 -25.84 12.98
C LEU A 93 3.24 -25.79 12.53
N PHE A 94 3.99 -24.75 12.86
CA PHE A 94 5.43 -24.69 12.57
C PHE A 94 6.21 -25.81 13.25
N ILE A 95 5.91 -26.09 14.52
CA ILE A 95 6.56 -27.20 15.23
C ILE A 95 6.22 -28.55 14.57
N ARG A 96 4.96 -28.72 14.16
CA ARG A 96 4.55 -29.94 13.45
C ARG A 96 5.30 -30.15 12.14
N GLU A 97 5.53 -29.09 11.38
CA GLU A 97 6.27 -29.16 10.10
C GLU A 97 7.74 -29.56 10.31
N ASP A 98 8.33 -29.15 11.44
CA ASP A 98 9.72 -29.45 11.76
C ASP A 98 9.90 -30.86 12.40
N ILE A 99 8.81 -31.54 12.77
CA ILE A 99 8.84 -32.94 13.22
C ILE A 99 8.89 -33.87 12.00
N VAL A 100 10.10 -34.15 11.53
CA VAL A 100 10.34 -35.00 10.36
C VAL A 100 10.26 -36.51 10.68
N THR A 101 10.61 -36.88 11.91
CA THR A 101 10.62 -38.28 12.37
C THR A 101 9.49 -38.58 13.33
N PRO A 102 8.97 -39.84 13.36
CA PRO A 102 8.01 -40.22 14.37
C PRO A 102 8.58 -39.97 15.77
N LEU A 103 7.77 -39.32 16.62
CA LEU A 103 8.17 -39.07 18.00
C LEU A 103 8.27 -40.38 18.76
N PRO A 104 9.26 -40.54 19.68
CA PRO A 104 9.35 -41.67 20.59
C PRO A 104 8.11 -41.90 21.41
N ASP A 105 7.84 -43.16 21.75
CA ASP A 105 6.69 -43.47 22.64
C ASP A 105 6.86 -42.95 24.06
N SER A 106 8.12 -42.75 24.50
CA SER A 106 8.43 -42.15 25.79
C SER A 106 8.05 -40.67 25.80
N PHE A 107 7.27 -40.27 26.83
CA PHE A 107 6.86 -38.84 26.99
C PHE A 107 8.06 -37.93 27.21
N THR A 108 9.06 -38.38 27.95
CA THR A 108 10.27 -37.61 28.24
C THR A 108 11.10 -37.34 26.98
N ASP A 109 11.32 -38.38 26.18
CA ASP A 109 12.15 -38.26 24.97
C ASP A 109 11.43 -37.46 23.88
N ALA A 110 10.12 -37.70 23.66
CA ALA A 110 9.31 -36.89 22.74
C ALA A 110 9.27 -35.42 23.20
N GLY A 111 9.09 -35.16 24.48
CA GLY A 111 9.09 -33.84 25.06
C GLY A 111 10.44 -33.12 24.87
N ARG A 112 11.54 -33.83 25.05
CA ARG A 112 12.89 -33.29 24.84
C ARG A 112 13.09 -32.86 23.38
N ILE A 113 12.73 -33.70 22.41
CA ILE A 113 12.82 -33.37 21.00
C ILE A 113 12.00 -32.13 20.64
N ILE A 114 10.74 -32.05 21.13
CA ILE A 114 9.86 -30.90 20.89
C ILE A 114 10.44 -29.62 21.50
N LEU A 115 11.01 -29.70 22.69
CA LEU A 115 11.65 -28.56 23.32
C LEU A 115 12.92 -28.12 22.61
N GLU A 116 13.75 -29.08 22.17
CA GLU A 116 14.95 -28.80 21.37
C GLU A 116 14.60 -28.08 20.06
N LEU A 117 13.50 -28.47 19.38
CA LEU A 117 12.99 -27.76 18.21
C LEU A 117 12.59 -26.30 18.57
N GLY A 118 11.93 -26.08 19.69
CA GLY A 118 11.57 -24.74 20.16
C GLY A 118 12.78 -23.86 20.48
N PHE A 119 13.81 -24.43 21.09
CA PHE A 119 15.09 -23.76 21.35
C PHE A 119 15.89 -23.51 20.06
N GLY A 120 15.69 -24.30 19.02
CA GLY A 120 16.36 -24.16 17.72
C GLY A 120 16.05 -22.88 16.94
N ARG A 121 15.14 -22.04 17.43
CA ARG A 121 14.76 -20.71 16.87
C ARG A 121 14.20 -20.73 15.44
N GLU A 122 14.23 -21.87 14.77
CA GLU A 122 13.75 -22.04 13.39
C GLU A 122 12.35 -22.65 13.33
N SER A 123 11.76 -22.97 14.48
CA SER A 123 10.44 -23.56 14.65
C SER A 123 9.44 -22.54 15.23
N GLY A 124 8.36 -23.04 15.85
CA GLY A 124 7.32 -22.24 16.47
C GLY A 124 7.71 -21.51 17.77
N GLY A 125 8.97 -21.60 18.17
CA GLY A 125 9.50 -21.00 19.41
C GLY A 125 9.15 -21.81 20.66
N ILE A 126 9.71 -21.38 21.81
CA ILE A 126 9.58 -22.11 23.09
C ILE A 126 8.12 -22.16 23.58
N VAL A 127 7.34 -21.10 23.34
CA VAL A 127 5.93 -21.06 23.78
C VAL A 127 5.11 -22.11 23.02
N GLY A 128 5.32 -22.22 21.71
CA GLY A 128 4.70 -23.27 20.91
C GLY A 128 5.11 -24.67 21.36
N SER A 129 6.39 -24.89 21.63
CA SER A 129 6.92 -26.18 22.06
C SER A 129 6.39 -26.65 23.40
N LEU A 130 6.25 -25.74 24.37
CA LEU A 130 5.66 -26.05 25.66
C LEU A 130 4.20 -26.52 25.57
N VAL A 131 3.44 -25.94 24.63
CA VAL A 131 2.05 -26.38 24.41
C VAL A 131 1.99 -27.61 23.50
N ALA A 132 2.90 -27.73 22.54
CA ALA A 132 2.98 -28.89 21.64
C ALA A 132 3.25 -30.20 22.41
N MET A 133 4.14 -30.16 23.38
CA MET A 133 4.58 -31.33 24.16
C MET A 133 3.41 -32.20 24.70
N PRO A 134 2.43 -31.68 25.46
CA PRO A 134 1.32 -32.50 25.91
C PRO A 134 0.34 -32.85 24.76
N LEU A 135 0.16 -31.98 23.76
CA LEU A 135 -0.83 -32.18 22.70
C LEU A 135 -0.42 -33.29 21.72
N TYR A 136 0.85 -33.37 21.32
CA TYR A 136 1.34 -34.41 20.42
C TYR A 136 1.34 -35.82 21.04
N LYS A 137 1.33 -35.93 22.33
CA LYS A 137 1.17 -37.22 23.02
C LYS A 137 -0.27 -37.70 22.99
N ILE A 138 -1.22 -36.76 23.10
CA ILE A 138 -2.66 -37.10 23.23
C ILE A 138 -3.29 -37.32 21.84
N ILE A 139 -2.84 -36.58 20.85
CA ILE A 139 -3.46 -36.57 19.52
C ILE A 139 -2.43 -36.92 18.46
N ALA A 140 -2.75 -37.87 17.56
CA ALA A 140 -1.87 -38.24 16.45
C ALA A 140 -1.53 -37.00 15.60
N THR A 141 -0.29 -36.88 15.15
CA THR A 141 0.27 -35.73 14.44
C THR A 141 -0.57 -35.27 13.21
N THR A 142 -1.15 -36.23 12.49
CA THR A 142 -1.99 -35.95 11.31
C THR A 142 -3.32 -35.31 11.72
N VAL A 143 -4.01 -35.88 12.72
CA VAL A 143 -5.29 -35.36 13.23
C VAL A 143 -5.08 -33.97 13.84
N MET A 144 -3.99 -33.80 14.58
CA MET A 144 -3.58 -32.54 15.15
C MET A 144 -3.41 -31.44 14.08
N GLY A 145 -2.77 -31.79 12.96
CA GLY A 145 -2.61 -30.83 11.83
C GLY A 145 -3.94 -30.35 11.28
N ILE A 146 -4.88 -31.26 11.01
CA ILE A 146 -6.20 -30.91 10.49
C ILE A 146 -6.94 -30.00 11.50
N PHE A 147 -6.90 -30.36 12.79
CA PHE A 147 -7.51 -29.58 13.83
C PHE A 147 -6.92 -28.17 13.94
N LEU A 148 -5.59 -28.03 13.93
CA LEU A 148 -4.93 -26.73 14.00
C LEU A 148 -5.27 -25.84 12.78
N TRP A 149 -5.29 -26.40 11.57
CA TRP A 149 -5.71 -25.65 10.39
C TRP A 149 -7.17 -25.19 10.48
N ALA A 150 -8.06 -26.03 11.04
CA ALA A 150 -9.44 -25.64 11.27
C ALA A 150 -9.53 -24.49 12.29
N VAL A 151 -8.78 -24.56 13.39
CA VAL A 151 -8.71 -23.50 14.40
C VAL A 151 -8.19 -22.19 13.80
N VAL A 152 -7.12 -22.23 13.00
CA VAL A 152 -6.57 -21.06 12.31
C VAL A 152 -7.61 -20.47 11.35
N GLY A 153 -8.23 -21.29 10.51
CA GLY A 153 -9.23 -20.85 9.55
C GLY A 153 -10.43 -20.17 10.22
N LEU A 154 -11.02 -20.81 11.23
CA LEU A 154 -12.14 -20.24 11.99
C LEU A 154 -11.75 -18.95 12.73
N SER A 155 -10.55 -18.91 13.30
CA SER A 155 -10.04 -17.72 13.99
C SER A 155 -9.87 -16.55 13.02
N ILE A 156 -9.32 -16.79 11.82
CA ILE A 156 -9.17 -15.78 10.78
C ILE A 156 -10.54 -15.25 10.34
N VAL A 157 -11.50 -16.13 10.05
CA VAL A 157 -12.87 -15.73 9.67
C VAL A 157 -13.49 -14.85 10.75
N TYR A 158 -13.40 -15.26 12.02
CA TYR A 158 -13.94 -14.49 13.15
C TYR A 158 -13.21 -13.13 13.33
N LEU A 159 -11.90 -13.08 13.19
CA LEU A 159 -11.13 -11.83 13.28
C LEU A 159 -11.46 -10.88 12.13
N LEU A 160 -11.65 -11.42 10.93
CA LEU A 160 -12.00 -10.64 9.74
C LEU A 160 -13.45 -10.16 9.71
N SER A 161 -14.35 -10.73 10.50
CA SER A 161 -15.77 -10.34 10.52
C SER A 161 -15.97 -8.82 10.71
N THR A 162 -15.26 -8.22 11.67
CA THR A 162 -15.37 -6.77 11.93
C THR A 162 -14.79 -5.87 10.82
N PRO A 163 -13.57 -6.11 10.28
CA PRO A 163 -13.11 -5.32 9.16
C PRO A 163 -13.97 -5.50 7.91
N LEU A 164 -14.54 -6.69 7.68
CA LEU A 164 -15.46 -6.93 6.56
C LEU A 164 -16.77 -6.15 6.71
N GLU A 165 -17.39 -6.15 7.90
CA GLU A 165 -18.56 -5.30 8.19
C GLU A 165 -18.26 -3.83 7.97
N TYR A 166 -17.08 -3.37 8.43
CA TYR A 166 -16.67 -1.98 8.25
C TYR A 166 -16.42 -1.62 6.77
N ILE A 167 -15.80 -2.51 6.00
CA ILE A 167 -15.59 -2.35 4.57
C ILE A 167 -16.95 -2.31 3.85
N TYR A 168 -17.87 -3.20 4.22
CA TYR A 168 -19.21 -3.23 3.67
C TYR A 168 -19.98 -1.92 3.93
N GLU A 169 -19.97 -1.43 5.18
CA GLU A 169 -20.60 -0.15 5.54
C GLU A 169 -19.94 1.04 4.83
N TRP A 170 -18.62 1.01 4.69
CA TRP A 170 -17.89 2.02 3.93
C TRP A 170 -18.29 2.00 2.44
N ILE A 171 -18.33 0.84 1.80
CA ILE A 171 -18.75 0.68 0.40
C ILE A 171 -20.19 1.16 0.23
N LYS A 172 -21.09 0.80 1.16
CA LYS A 172 -22.48 1.25 1.18
C LYS A 172 -22.56 2.77 1.28
N GLY A 173 -21.80 3.39 2.18
CA GLY A 173 -21.72 4.84 2.33
C GLY A 173 -21.19 5.53 1.06
N VAL A 174 -20.13 5.02 0.46
CA VAL A 174 -19.59 5.50 -0.83
C VAL A 174 -20.64 5.39 -1.93
N ARG A 175 -21.32 4.25 -2.04
CA ARG A 175 -22.41 4.05 -3.03
C ARG A 175 -23.55 5.01 -2.84
N GLN A 176 -23.96 5.29 -1.60
CA GLN A 176 -24.99 6.28 -1.27
C GLN A 176 -24.55 7.69 -1.65
N TYR A 177 -23.29 8.04 -1.36
CA TYR A 177 -22.71 9.34 -1.74
C TYR A 177 -22.76 9.56 -3.26
N TYR A 178 -22.33 8.57 -4.07
CA TYR A 178 -22.40 8.68 -5.53
C TYR A 178 -23.83 8.74 -6.10
N ARG A 179 -24.82 8.25 -5.36
CA ARG A 179 -26.23 8.34 -5.72
C ARG A 179 -26.89 9.62 -5.19
N SER A 180 -26.25 10.34 -4.27
CA SER A 180 -26.80 11.55 -3.69
C SER A 180 -26.93 12.66 -4.72
N ASP A 181 -27.96 13.50 -4.56
CA ASP A 181 -28.18 14.63 -5.44
C ASP A 181 -27.07 15.67 -5.31
N GLU A 182 -26.47 15.79 -4.13
CA GLU A 182 -25.29 16.63 -3.88
C GLU A 182 -24.09 16.24 -4.75
N TYR A 183 -23.82 14.93 -4.93
CA TYR A 183 -22.76 14.46 -5.83
C TYR A 183 -23.09 14.76 -7.29
N LYS A 184 -24.34 14.54 -7.71
CA LYS A 184 -24.79 14.83 -9.09
C LYS A 184 -24.66 16.32 -9.39
N GLU A 185 -25.06 17.18 -8.45
CA GLU A 185 -24.95 18.63 -8.57
C GLU A 185 -23.47 19.07 -8.68
N LYS A 186 -22.59 18.58 -7.79
CA LYS A 186 -21.14 18.84 -7.88
C LYS A 186 -20.54 18.36 -9.19
N ALA A 187 -20.96 17.20 -9.67
CA ALA A 187 -20.50 16.63 -10.96
C ALA A 187 -20.96 17.47 -12.15
N THR A 188 -22.21 17.97 -12.15
CA THR A 188 -22.72 18.85 -13.21
C THR A 188 -22.03 20.21 -13.21
N LEU A 189 -21.80 20.81 -12.03
CA LEU A 189 -21.05 22.05 -11.88
C LEU A 189 -19.60 21.91 -12.38
N LEU A 190 -18.94 20.79 -12.08
CA LEU A 190 -17.59 20.50 -12.55
C LEU A 190 -17.53 20.32 -14.08
N LYS A 191 -18.55 19.66 -14.65
CA LYS A 191 -18.68 19.54 -16.12
C LYS A 191 -18.91 20.91 -16.77
N ALA A 192 -19.80 21.72 -16.21
CA ALA A 192 -20.08 23.07 -16.70
C ALA A 192 -18.82 23.94 -16.64
N LYS A 193 -18.08 23.92 -15.54
CA LYS A 193 -16.81 24.65 -15.40
C LYS A 193 -15.77 24.22 -16.45
N LYS A 194 -15.58 22.92 -16.65
CA LYS A 194 -14.67 22.40 -17.69
C LYS A 194 -15.11 22.79 -19.09
N MET A 195 -16.41 22.84 -19.34
CA MET A 195 -16.96 23.24 -20.63
C MET A 195 -16.76 24.74 -20.90
N SER A 196 -16.98 25.58 -19.90
CA SER A 196 -16.70 27.02 -19.98
C SER A 196 -15.22 27.33 -20.20
N GLU A 197 -14.31 26.60 -19.55
CA GLU A 197 -12.87 26.73 -19.78
C GLU A 197 -12.46 26.31 -21.20
N LYS A 198 -13.07 25.24 -21.72
CA LYS A 198 -12.82 24.82 -23.14
C LYS A 198 -13.31 25.88 -24.12
N LEU A 199 -14.49 26.46 -23.91
CA LEU A 199 -15.04 27.55 -24.74
C LEU A 199 -14.09 28.75 -24.73
N LYS A 200 -13.67 29.22 -23.57
CA LYS A 200 -12.71 30.33 -23.44
C LYS A 200 -11.39 30.06 -24.22
N ARG A 201 -10.87 28.85 -24.14
CA ARG A 201 -9.65 28.47 -24.90
C ARG A 201 -9.89 28.45 -26.40
N THR A 202 -11.07 28.03 -26.85
CA THR A 202 -11.42 28.00 -28.29
C THR A 202 -11.59 29.42 -28.84
N ASP A 203 -12.26 30.29 -28.07
CA ASP A 203 -12.46 31.70 -28.47
C ASP A 203 -11.13 32.45 -28.49
N TYR A 204 -10.24 32.22 -27.53
CA TYR A 204 -8.91 32.80 -27.52
C TYR A 204 -8.08 32.36 -28.74
N LYS A 205 -8.15 31.07 -29.11
CA LYS A 205 -7.47 30.56 -30.32
C LYS A 205 -8.05 31.16 -31.60
N LYS A 206 -9.37 31.39 -31.67
CA LYS A 206 -9.99 32.10 -32.84
C LYS A 206 -9.51 33.53 -32.92
N TYR A 207 -9.51 34.23 -31.79
CA TYR A 207 -9.02 35.60 -31.73
C TYR A 207 -7.56 35.71 -32.18
N GLN A 208 -6.68 34.87 -31.71
CA GLN A 208 -5.28 34.84 -32.13
C GLN A 208 -5.13 34.57 -33.66
N LYS A 209 -5.94 33.67 -34.22
CA LYS A 209 -5.90 33.41 -35.66
C LYS A 209 -6.38 34.61 -36.49
N GLU A 210 -7.38 35.31 -36.02
CA GLU A 210 -7.86 36.53 -36.70
C GLU A 210 -6.84 37.65 -36.60
N GLU A 211 -6.22 37.84 -35.46
CA GLU A 211 -5.16 38.83 -35.28
C GLU A 211 -3.91 38.53 -36.17
N MET A 212 -3.52 37.26 -36.24
CA MET A 212 -2.46 36.87 -37.15
C MET A 212 -2.82 37.13 -38.64
N LYS A 213 -4.07 36.85 -39.05
CA LYS A 213 -4.51 37.15 -40.40
C LYS A 213 -4.45 38.66 -40.67
N LYS A 214 -4.87 39.53 -39.75
CA LYS A 214 -4.76 40.98 -39.88
C LYS A 214 -3.30 41.42 -40.07
N ARG A 215 -2.39 40.93 -39.23
CA ARG A 215 -0.95 41.26 -39.35
C ARG A 215 -0.35 40.81 -40.67
N ILE A 216 -0.76 39.65 -41.19
CA ILE A 216 -0.31 39.17 -42.53
C ILE A 216 -0.83 40.09 -43.63
N ILE A 217 -2.08 40.51 -43.56
CA ILE A 217 -2.66 41.43 -44.55
C ILE A 217 -1.95 42.80 -44.51
N GLU A 218 -1.72 43.35 -43.30
CA GLU A 218 -1.01 44.61 -43.13
C GLU A 218 0.43 44.55 -43.65
N SER A 219 1.16 43.47 -43.36
CA SER A 219 2.52 43.29 -43.88
C SER A 219 2.56 43.14 -45.41
N ARG A 220 1.52 42.54 -46.02
CA ARG A 220 1.39 42.40 -47.46
C ARG A 220 1.09 43.76 -48.10
N ASN A 221 0.22 44.54 -47.48
CA ASN A 221 -0.10 45.88 -47.96
C ASN A 221 1.10 46.84 -47.87
N GLN A 222 1.91 46.74 -46.78
CA GLN A 222 3.15 47.50 -46.67
C GLN A 222 4.19 47.12 -47.74
N LYS A 223 4.33 45.83 -48.07
CA LYS A 223 5.21 45.40 -49.16
C LYS A 223 4.72 45.93 -50.51
N LEU A 224 3.42 45.86 -50.79
CA LEU A 224 2.82 46.35 -51.97
C LEU A 224 3.02 47.89 -52.14
N SER A 225 2.81 48.67 -51.09
CA SER A 225 3.04 50.12 -51.09
C SER A 225 4.52 50.47 -51.31
N PHE A 226 5.43 49.65 -50.74
CA PHE A 226 6.86 49.83 -50.95
C PHE A 226 7.31 49.48 -52.38
N GLU A 227 6.75 48.45 -53.01
CA GLU A 227 6.99 48.13 -54.42
C GLU A 227 6.41 49.16 -55.40
N LEU A 228 5.22 49.70 -55.12
CA LEU A 228 4.63 50.78 -55.88
C LEU A 228 5.43 52.07 -55.78
N ALA A 229 5.99 52.38 -54.62
CA ALA A 229 6.86 53.55 -54.42
C ALA A 229 8.22 53.40 -55.09
N LYS A 230 8.66 52.18 -55.45
CA LYS A 230 9.95 51.90 -56.10
C LYS A 230 9.88 51.85 -57.59
N LYS A 231 8.69 51.86 -58.25
CA LYS A 231 8.55 51.98 -59.68
C LYS A 231 8.86 53.43 -60.08
N PRO A 232 9.87 53.68 -60.97
CA PRO A 232 10.17 55.00 -61.43
C PRO A 232 8.95 55.56 -62.22
N LYS A 233 8.66 56.83 -61.99
CA LYS A 233 7.54 57.59 -62.64
C LYS A 233 7.59 57.67 -64.15
N ASP A 234 8.63 57.12 -64.76
CA ASP A 234 8.90 57.31 -66.17
C ASP A 234 8.26 56.33 -67.18
N SER A 235 7.44 55.39 -66.69
CA SER A 235 6.80 54.39 -67.56
C SER A 235 5.33 54.68 -67.91
N PHE A 236 4.78 55.83 -67.50
CA PHE A 236 3.38 56.16 -67.76
C PHE A 236 3.15 57.23 -68.81
N LEU A 237 4.23 57.67 -69.51
CA LEU A 237 4.11 58.78 -70.49
C LEU A 237 4.31 58.36 -71.93
N ASP A 238 4.28 57.08 -72.29
CA ASP A 238 4.53 56.67 -73.66
C ASP A 238 3.57 55.59 -74.15
N LYS A 239 2.26 55.88 -74.16
CA LYS A 239 1.25 55.18 -74.98
C LYS A 239 -0.04 56.02 -75.12
N THR A 240 0.08 57.22 -75.60
CA THR A 240 -1.02 57.91 -76.28
C THR A 240 -0.58 58.21 -77.74
N GLU A 241 -0.49 57.19 -78.52
CA GLU A 241 -0.57 57.36 -80.00
C GLU A 241 -1.92 56.84 -80.45
N VAL A 242 -2.77 57.76 -80.73
CA VAL A 242 -3.29 58.03 -82.06
C VAL A 242 -3.95 56.80 -82.69
N TYR A 243 -5.27 56.71 -82.59
CA TYR A 243 -6.12 56.21 -83.66
C TYR A 243 -6.97 57.37 -84.11
N SER A 244 -6.47 57.98 -85.17
CA SER A 244 -7.24 58.84 -86.08
C SER A 244 -8.13 57.96 -86.97
N ASP A 245 -9.36 58.40 -87.13
CA ASP A 245 -10.39 57.99 -88.03
C ASP A 245 -9.87 57.62 -89.40
N GLU A 246 -10.48 56.59 -90.03
CA GLU A 246 -10.96 56.66 -91.45
C GLU A 246 -11.90 55.48 -91.70
N GLU A 247 -13.17 55.92 -92.20
CA GLU A 247 -14.24 55.23 -92.87
C GLU A 247 -15.09 54.18 -92.15
#